data_1870f82c99dec8c1349ca22399c0010b
#
_entry.id   1870f82c99dec8c1349ca22399c0010b
#
_cell.length_a   1.000
_cell.length_b   1.000
_cell.length_c   1.000
_cell.angle_alpha   90.00
_cell.angle_beta   90.00
_cell.angle_gamma   90.00
#
_symmetry.space_group_name_H-M   'P 1'
#
loop_
_entity.id
_entity.type
_entity.pdbx_description
1 polymer ?
#
loop_
_entity_poly.entity_id
_entity_poly.type
_entity_poly.pdbx_seq_one_letter_code
_entity_poly.pdbx_strand_id
1 'polypeptide(L)'
;MKESKRGFLQKEGLLNTKPQRVSHPLFETLDFFDPSDLPQIRYEMLRAARVEKMPVAAACKLFGFSREYFYKLERAFMARGYVAMLGSTMGRRPIIALNQEIINFIAHRKIEQPGLSGEKLRQEIQTLYNVDCSRRTVERIVENLGLSKKGGRFG
;
A
#
# COMPACT_ATOMS: atom_id res chain seq x y z
N MET A 1 6.02 10.97 19.35
CA MET A 1 6.39 9.75 18.60
C MET A 1 5.17 8.96 18.08
N LYS A 2 4.12 8.79 18.87
CA LYS A 2 2.91 8.04 18.44
C LYS A 2 2.15 8.71 17.27
N GLU A 3 2.08 10.02 17.22
CA GLU A 3 1.39 10.74 16.13
C GLU A 3 2.10 10.63 14.78
N SER A 4 3.41 10.69 14.75
CA SER A 4 4.18 10.58 13.50
C SER A 4 4.11 9.16 12.91
N LYS A 5 4.14 8.13 13.74
CA LYS A 5 3.97 6.71 13.32
C LYS A 5 2.57 6.49 12.77
N ARG A 6 1.53 6.97 13.46
CA ARG A 6 0.14 6.84 13.00
C ARG A 6 -0.10 7.54 11.67
N GLY A 7 0.42 8.74 11.49
CA GLY A 7 0.33 9.48 10.22
C GLY A 7 1.02 8.74 9.07
N PHE A 8 2.18 8.16 9.32
CA PHE A 8 2.89 7.33 8.35
C PHE A 8 2.09 6.08 7.97
N LEU A 9 1.60 5.32 8.95
CA LEU A 9 0.81 4.12 8.72
C LEU A 9 -0.48 4.42 7.92
N GLN A 10 -1.11 5.54 8.20
CA GLN A 10 -2.30 5.99 7.47
C GLN A 10 -1.97 6.32 6.02
N LYS A 11 -0.88 7.03 5.78
CA LYS A 11 -0.43 7.40 4.43
C LYS A 11 -0.10 6.17 3.58
N GLU A 12 0.52 5.16 4.20
CA GLU A 12 0.92 3.93 3.52
C GLU A 12 -0.22 2.88 3.45
N GLY A 13 -1.39 3.17 4.01
CA GLY A 13 -2.51 2.22 4.03
C GLY A 13 -2.30 1.04 4.98
N LEU A 14 -1.44 1.20 5.97
CA LEU A 14 -1.04 0.18 6.94
C LEU A 14 -1.63 0.40 8.34
N LEU A 15 -2.52 1.37 8.46
CA LEU A 15 -3.19 1.67 9.72
C LEU A 15 -4.34 0.69 9.96
N ASN A 16 -4.35 0.04 11.12
CA ASN A 16 -5.52 -0.68 11.57
C ASN A 16 -6.61 0.29 12.04
N THR A 17 -7.71 0.32 11.30
CA THR A 17 -8.86 1.18 11.62
C THR A 17 -9.72 0.67 12.77
N LYS A 18 -9.48 -0.56 13.21
CA LYS A 18 -10.24 -1.24 14.29
C LYS A 18 -9.31 -1.82 15.35
N PRO A 19 -8.47 -0.98 15.99
CA PRO A 19 -7.49 -1.46 16.99
C PRO A 19 -8.14 -2.13 18.20
N GLN A 20 -9.38 -1.79 18.51
CA GLN A 20 -10.15 -2.40 19.60
C GLN A 20 -10.50 -3.87 19.38
N ARG A 21 -10.31 -4.42 18.18
CA ARG A 21 -10.49 -5.84 17.90
C ARG A 21 -9.26 -6.70 18.27
N VAL A 22 -8.14 -6.06 18.55
CA VAL A 22 -6.91 -6.72 18.99
C VAL A 22 -6.94 -6.83 20.50
N SER A 23 -7.11 -8.04 21.01
CA SER A 23 -7.20 -8.34 22.46
C SER A 23 -6.10 -9.29 22.93
N HIS A 24 -5.04 -9.46 22.16
CA HIS A 24 -3.91 -10.28 22.58
C HIS A 24 -3.11 -9.56 23.68
N PRO A 25 -2.74 -10.25 24.78
CA PRO A 25 -2.09 -9.63 25.93
C PRO A 25 -0.83 -8.80 25.62
N LEU A 26 -0.03 -9.21 24.64
CA LEU A 26 1.16 -8.45 24.22
C LEU A 26 0.82 -7.01 23.78
N PHE A 27 -0.32 -6.82 23.11
CA PHE A 27 -0.77 -5.52 22.64
C PHE A 27 -1.45 -4.67 23.71
N GLU A 28 -1.85 -5.29 24.82
CA GLU A 28 -2.44 -4.59 25.96
C GLU A 28 -1.40 -4.19 27.00
N THR A 29 -0.33 -4.99 27.16
CA THR A 29 0.61 -4.84 28.27
C THR A 29 1.96 -4.24 27.89
N LEU A 30 2.36 -4.33 26.61
CA LEU A 30 3.67 -3.91 26.15
C LEU A 30 3.56 -2.80 25.08
N ASP A 31 4.14 -1.66 25.39
CA ASP A 31 4.16 -0.48 24.49
C ASP A 31 4.85 -0.73 23.14
N PHE A 32 5.67 -1.77 23.04
CA PHE A 32 6.30 -2.19 21.80
C PHE A 32 5.29 -2.65 20.75
N PHE A 33 4.22 -3.29 21.19
CA PHE A 33 3.15 -3.80 20.34
C PHE A 33 2.04 -2.76 20.17
N ASP A 34 1.80 -2.35 18.93
CA ASP A 34 0.84 -1.30 18.61
C ASP A 34 -0.37 -1.89 17.88
N PRO A 35 -1.56 -1.89 18.49
CA PRO A 35 -2.77 -2.42 17.86
C PRO A 35 -3.23 -1.62 16.64
N SER A 36 -2.60 -0.49 16.36
CA SER A 36 -2.83 0.30 15.14
C SER A 36 -1.90 -0.09 13.97
N ASP A 37 -0.87 -0.87 14.23
CA ASP A 37 0.14 -1.29 13.24
C ASP A 37 -0.26 -2.61 12.58
N LEU A 38 -0.87 -2.56 11.39
CA LEU A 38 -1.32 -3.75 10.67
C LEU A 38 -0.21 -4.79 10.40
N PRO A 39 0.98 -4.41 9.91
CA PRO A 39 2.05 -5.38 9.71
C PRO A 39 2.44 -6.13 10.97
N GLN A 40 2.53 -5.44 12.10
CA GLN A 40 2.86 -6.05 13.38
C GLN A 40 1.78 -7.03 13.85
N ILE A 41 0.52 -6.65 13.75
CA ILE A 41 -0.62 -7.52 14.12
C ILE A 41 -0.65 -8.78 13.25
N ARG A 42 -0.46 -8.62 11.95
CA ARG A 42 -0.45 -9.73 10.98
C ARG A 42 0.66 -10.73 11.28
N TYR A 43 1.86 -10.23 11.51
CA TYR A 43 3.01 -11.09 11.81
C TYR A 43 2.83 -11.82 13.14
N GLU A 44 2.43 -11.12 14.20
CA GLU A 44 2.22 -11.72 15.52
C GLU A 44 1.10 -12.75 15.52
N MET A 45 0.04 -12.57 14.74
CA MET A 45 -1.00 -13.57 14.57
C MET A 45 -0.46 -14.88 13.98
N LEU A 46 0.33 -14.79 12.91
CA LEU A 46 0.97 -15.97 12.30
C LEU A 46 1.96 -16.64 13.27
N ARG A 47 2.77 -15.83 13.95
CA ARG A 47 3.75 -16.31 14.91
C ARG A 47 3.08 -17.05 16.09
N ALA A 48 2.03 -16.49 16.65
CA ALA A 48 1.26 -17.13 17.74
C ALA A 48 0.72 -18.49 17.31
N ALA A 49 0.17 -18.60 16.11
CA ALA A 49 -0.38 -19.87 15.63
C ALA A 49 0.72 -20.89 15.29
N ARG A 50 1.82 -20.50 14.71
CA ARG A 50 2.83 -21.42 14.15
C ARG A 50 4.02 -21.69 15.08
N VAL A 51 4.42 -20.72 15.87
CA VAL A 51 5.54 -20.84 16.81
C VAL A 51 5.03 -21.20 18.21
N GLU A 52 4.04 -20.50 18.72
CA GLU A 52 3.46 -20.77 20.04
C GLU A 52 2.40 -21.89 20.02
N LYS A 53 2.10 -22.44 18.83
CA LYS A 53 1.11 -23.52 18.65
C LYS A 53 -0.31 -23.17 19.09
N MET A 54 -0.65 -21.89 19.08
CA MET A 54 -2.00 -21.43 19.34
C MET A 54 -2.96 -21.93 18.24
N PRO A 55 -4.15 -22.46 18.60
CA PRO A 55 -5.15 -22.81 17.57
C PRO A 55 -5.48 -21.62 16.68
N VAL A 56 -5.59 -21.83 15.37
CA VAL A 56 -5.86 -20.76 14.40
C VAL A 56 -7.11 -19.97 14.75
N ALA A 57 -8.17 -20.65 15.19
CA ALA A 57 -9.41 -19.99 15.61
C ALA A 57 -9.19 -19.04 16.79
N ALA A 58 -8.38 -19.43 17.77
CA ALA A 58 -8.04 -18.60 18.94
C ALA A 58 -7.18 -17.41 18.53
N ALA A 59 -6.16 -17.62 17.69
CA ALA A 59 -5.32 -16.55 17.17
C ALA A 59 -6.17 -15.52 16.39
N CYS A 60 -7.02 -15.97 15.49
CA CYS A 60 -7.91 -15.08 14.73
C CYS A 60 -8.82 -14.24 15.63
N LYS A 61 -9.36 -14.83 16.69
CA LYS A 61 -10.20 -14.13 17.66
C LYS A 61 -9.42 -13.05 18.41
N LEU A 62 -8.20 -13.34 18.87
CA LEU A 62 -7.37 -12.42 19.63
C LEU A 62 -6.83 -11.26 18.78
N PHE A 63 -6.58 -11.50 17.51
CA PHE A 63 -6.04 -10.48 16.59
C PHE A 63 -7.09 -9.80 15.70
N GLY A 64 -8.36 -10.21 15.79
CA GLY A 64 -9.48 -9.56 15.13
C GLY A 64 -9.60 -9.86 13.62
N PHE A 65 -9.15 -11.04 13.18
CA PHE A 65 -9.24 -11.49 11.79
C PHE A 65 -10.09 -12.76 11.63
N SER A 66 -10.52 -13.01 10.39
CA SER A 66 -11.18 -14.27 10.03
C SER A 66 -10.17 -15.39 9.77
N ARG A 67 -10.61 -16.65 9.88
CA ARG A 67 -9.79 -17.81 9.52
C ARG A 67 -9.41 -17.83 8.04
N GLU A 68 -10.32 -17.41 7.17
CA GLU A 68 -10.06 -17.26 5.73
C GLU A 68 -8.91 -16.27 5.48
N TYR A 69 -8.94 -15.13 6.14
CA TYR A 69 -7.87 -14.14 6.07
C TYR A 69 -6.54 -14.68 6.60
N PHE A 70 -6.56 -15.43 7.70
CA PHE A 70 -5.37 -16.08 8.26
C PHE A 70 -4.67 -16.95 7.21
N TYR A 71 -5.40 -17.86 6.57
CA TYR A 71 -4.83 -18.78 5.58
C TYR A 71 -4.35 -18.06 4.31
N LYS A 72 -5.06 -17.02 3.90
CA LYS A 72 -4.63 -16.15 2.80
C LYS A 72 -3.31 -15.46 3.10
N LEU A 73 -3.20 -14.91 4.31
CA LEU A 73 -2.01 -14.23 4.80
C LEU A 73 -0.82 -15.19 4.95
N GLU A 74 -1.08 -16.38 5.49
CA GLU A 74 -0.06 -17.43 5.64
C GLU A 74 0.51 -17.85 4.28
N ARG A 75 -0.33 -18.11 3.29
CA ARG A 75 0.12 -18.41 1.93
C ARG A 75 0.96 -17.28 1.34
N ALA A 76 0.55 -16.04 1.53
CA ALA A 76 1.30 -14.89 1.07
C ALA A 76 2.66 -14.77 1.79
N PHE A 77 2.70 -15.05 3.09
CA PHE A 77 3.94 -15.06 3.88
C PHE A 77 4.90 -16.16 3.41
N MET A 78 4.41 -17.35 3.16
CA MET A 78 5.23 -18.46 2.65
C MET A 78 5.80 -18.18 1.26
N ALA A 79 5.08 -17.42 0.43
CA ALA A 79 5.50 -17.08 -0.93
C ALA A 79 6.45 -15.87 -1.00
N ARG A 80 6.27 -14.87 -0.13
CA ARG A 80 6.95 -13.57 -0.23
C ARG A 80 7.68 -13.13 1.04
N GLY A 81 7.62 -13.92 2.10
CA GLY A 81 8.23 -13.58 3.39
C GLY A 81 7.54 -12.40 4.09
N TYR A 82 8.31 -11.68 4.90
CA TYR A 82 7.79 -10.59 5.72
C TYR A 82 7.10 -9.46 4.93
N VAL A 83 7.50 -9.25 3.68
CA VAL A 83 6.87 -8.25 2.79
C VAL A 83 5.36 -8.47 2.63
N ALA A 84 4.89 -9.72 2.77
CA ALA A 84 3.46 -10.04 2.76
C ALA A 84 2.68 -9.35 3.89
N MET A 85 3.33 -8.98 4.99
CA MET A 85 2.71 -8.26 6.11
C MET A 85 2.30 -6.84 5.74
N LEU A 86 2.95 -6.25 4.76
CA LEU A 86 2.60 -4.93 4.22
C LEU A 86 1.29 -4.96 3.40
N GLY A 87 0.75 -6.14 3.18
CA GLY A 87 -0.46 -6.35 2.40
C GLY A 87 -0.21 -6.26 0.89
N SER A 88 -1.24 -6.55 0.13
CA SER A 88 -1.29 -6.11 -1.26
C SER A 88 -1.54 -4.61 -1.23
N THR A 89 -0.73 -3.84 -1.90
CA THR A 89 -1.07 -2.44 -2.21
C THR A 89 -2.50 -2.42 -2.72
N MET A 90 -3.35 -1.63 -2.09
CA MET A 90 -4.74 -1.49 -2.52
C MET A 90 -4.75 -1.06 -3.98
N GLY A 91 -5.23 -1.95 -4.84
CA GLY A 91 -5.16 -1.78 -6.27
C GLY A 91 -3.89 -2.40 -6.88
N ARG A 92 -4.08 -3.10 -7.97
CA ARG A 92 -3.00 -3.51 -8.86
C ARG A 92 -2.23 -2.24 -9.23
N ARG A 93 -0.96 -2.12 -8.85
CA ARG A 93 -0.15 -1.01 -9.37
C ARG A 93 -0.24 -1.09 -10.87
N PRO A 94 -0.69 -0.02 -11.56
CA PRO A 94 -0.72 -0.05 -13.01
C PRO A 94 0.66 -0.44 -13.52
N ILE A 95 0.73 -1.34 -14.49
CA ILE A 95 1.99 -1.80 -15.11
C ILE A 95 2.85 -0.60 -15.52
N ILE A 96 2.21 0.45 -15.99
CA ILE A 96 2.83 1.73 -16.35
C ILE A 96 3.56 2.40 -15.17
N ALA A 97 3.05 2.32 -13.95
CA ALA A 97 3.69 2.93 -12.78
C ALA A 97 4.95 2.18 -12.32
N LEU A 98 5.17 0.97 -12.82
CA LEU A 98 6.34 0.13 -12.56
C LEU A 98 7.37 0.20 -13.70
N ASN A 99 7.04 0.82 -14.82
CA ASN A 99 7.93 0.96 -15.97
C ASN A 99 8.64 2.30 -15.93
N GLN A 100 9.91 2.28 -15.54
CA GLN A 100 10.74 3.50 -15.43
C GLN A 100 10.89 4.24 -16.75
N GLU A 101 10.92 3.52 -17.87
CA GLU A 101 11.01 4.13 -19.20
C GLU A 101 9.79 4.99 -19.53
N ILE A 102 8.59 4.48 -19.23
CA ILE A 102 7.34 5.22 -19.43
C ILE A 102 7.25 6.42 -18.48
N ILE A 103 7.68 6.25 -17.22
CA ILE A 103 7.72 7.35 -16.24
C ILE A 103 8.65 8.47 -16.74
N ASN A 104 9.83 8.12 -17.22
CA ASN A 104 10.78 9.07 -17.79
C ASN A 104 10.22 9.76 -19.03
N PHE A 105 9.53 9.03 -19.89
CA PHE A 105 8.84 9.60 -21.05
C PHE A 105 7.79 10.64 -20.64
N ILE A 106 6.93 10.32 -19.67
CA ILE A 106 5.92 11.24 -19.15
C ILE A 106 6.57 12.49 -18.57
N ALA A 107 7.62 12.34 -17.77
CA ALA A 107 8.35 13.45 -17.19
C ALA A 107 8.92 14.37 -18.26
N HIS A 108 9.59 13.81 -19.27
CA HIS A 108 10.20 14.55 -20.39
C HIS A 108 9.15 15.32 -21.18
N ARG A 109 8.05 14.67 -21.56
CA ARG A 109 6.96 15.29 -22.31
C ARG A 109 6.28 16.44 -21.55
N LYS A 110 6.12 16.28 -20.22
CA LYS A 110 5.54 17.33 -19.37
C LYS A 110 6.48 18.51 -19.16
N ILE A 111 7.77 18.28 -19.14
CA ILE A 111 8.78 19.35 -19.07
C ILE A 111 8.80 20.12 -20.40
N GLU A 112 8.79 19.44 -21.53
CA GLU A 112 8.77 20.08 -22.86
C GLU A 112 7.46 20.85 -23.10
N GLN A 113 6.33 20.28 -22.73
CA GLN A 113 5.01 20.84 -22.94
C GLN A 113 4.18 20.77 -21.64
N PRO A 114 4.32 21.73 -20.73
CA PRO A 114 3.59 21.71 -19.46
C PRO A 114 2.06 21.70 -19.59
N GLY A 115 1.53 22.18 -20.72
CA GLY A 115 0.10 22.18 -21.03
C GLY A 115 -0.46 20.88 -21.59
N LEU A 116 0.39 19.88 -21.84
CA LEU A 116 -0.02 18.61 -22.44
C LEU A 116 -1.02 17.88 -21.56
N SER A 117 -2.18 17.48 -22.13
CA SER A 117 -3.24 16.82 -21.38
C SER A 117 -2.88 15.35 -21.04
N GLY A 118 -3.45 14.84 -19.96
CA GLY A 118 -3.29 13.44 -19.60
C GLY A 118 -3.82 12.46 -20.65
N GLU A 119 -4.88 12.86 -21.36
CA GLU A 119 -5.43 12.06 -22.47
C GLU A 119 -4.47 11.95 -23.65
N LYS A 120 -3.81 13.04 -24.00
CA LYS A 120 -2.83 13.05 -25.08
C LYS A 120 -1.59 12.24 -24.74
N LEU A 121 -1.11 12.35 -23.49
CA LEU A 121 -0.04 11.49 -22.97
C LEU A 121 -0.42 10.00 -23.00
N ARG A 122 -1.66 9.67 -22.62
CA ARG A 122 -2.17 8.29 -22.69
C ARG A 122 -2.11 7.74 -24.12
N GLN A 123 -2.55 8.52 -25.09
CA GLN A 123 -2.52 8.13 -26.50
C GLN A 123 -1.08 7.93 -27.02
N GLU A 124 -0.17 8.82 -26.67
CA GLU A 124 1.24 8.70 -27.04
C GLU A 124 1.89 7.44 -26.41
N ILE A 125 1.58 7.13 -25.15
CA ILE A 125 2.06 5.93 -24.46
C ILE A 125 1.54 4.68 -25.17
N GLN A 126 0.25 4.65 -25.50
CA GLN A 126 -0.33 3.51 -26.22
C GLN A 126 0.33 3.32 -27.60
N THR A 127 0.59 4.39 -28.32
CA THR A 127 1.20 4.34 -29.65
C THR A 127 2.67 3.91 -29.60
N LEU A 128 3.46 4.45 -28.66
CA LEU A 128 4.91 4.24 -28.61
C LEU A 128 5.30 2.96 -27.86
N TYR A 129 4.57 2.60 -26.80
CA TYR A 129 4.92 1.48 -25.91
C TYR A 129 3.93 0.32 -26.00
N ASN A 130 2.85 0.46 -26.75
CA ASN A 130 1.75 -0.52 -26.83
C ASN A 130 1.20 -0.90 -25.45
N VAL A 131 1.11 0.08 -24.56
CA VAL A 131 0.60 -0.09 -23.19
C VAL A 131 -0.71 0.65 -23.07
N ASP A 132 -1.77 -0.08 -22.70
CA ASP A 132 -3.06 0.52 -22.40
C ASP A 132 -3.11 0.95 -20.94
N CYS A 133 -3.52 2.19 -20.71
CA CYS A 133 -3.66 2.77 -19.39
C CYS A 133 -4.80 3.80 -19.38
N SER A 134 -5.35 4.07 -18.19
CA SER A 134 -6.35 5.10 -18.06
C SER A 134 -5.73 6.50 -17.98
N ARG A 135 -6.45 7.51 -18.45
CA ARG A 135 -6.09 8.93 -18.28
C ARG A 135 -5.76 9.25 -16.81
N ARG A 136 -6.57 8.75 -15.87
CA ARG A 136 -6.40 8.96 -14.43
C ARG A 136 -5.07 8.39 -13.92
N THR A 137 -4.62 7.27 -14.46
CA THR A 137 -3.32 6.68 -14.12
C THR A 137 -2.18 7.61 -14.54
N VAL A 138 -2.23 8.15 -15.76
CA VAL A 138 -1.23 9.09 -16.26
C VAL A 138 -1.21 10.37 -15.42
N GLU A 139 -2.36 10.94 -15.12
CA GLU A 139 -2.49 12.14 -14.28
C GLU A 139 -1.91 11.92 -12.88
N ARG A 140 -2.13 10.74 -12.28
CA ARG A 140 -1.54 10.38 -10.98
C ARG A 140 -0.01 10.29 -11.04
N ILE A 141 0.55 9.76 -12.12
CA ILE A 141 2.02 9.73 -12.31
C ILE A 141 2.55 11.15 -12.40
N VAL A 142 1.91 12.01 -13.18
CA VAL A 142 2.27 13.43 -13.31
C VAL A 142 2.22 14.16 -11.98
N GLU A 143 1.20 13.89 -11.16
CA GLU A 143 1.09 14.45 -9.81
C GLU A 143 2.22 13.95 -8.90
N ASN A 144 2.52 12.66 -8.92
CA ASN A 144 3.60 12.06 -8.13
C ASN A 144 4.99 12.60 -8.52
N LEU A 145 5.16 12.98 -9.77
CA LEU A 145 6.38 13.64 -10.26
C LEU A 145 6.46 15.14 -9.91
N GLY A 146 5.39 15.69 -9.33
CA GLY A 146 5.29 17.14 -9.03
C GLY A 146 5.13 18.03 -10.26
N LEU A 147 4.72 17.46 -11.40
CA LEU A 147 4.59 18.14 -12.70
C LEU A 147 3.14 18.50 -13.03
N SER A 148 2.19 18.27 -12.13
CA SER A 148 0.82 18.71 -12.32
C SER A 148 0.76 20.24 -12.23
N LYS A 149 0.02 20.88 -13.14
CA LYS A 149 -0.43 22.25 -12.94
C LYS A 149 -1.47 22.24 -11.80
N LYS A 150 -1.03 22.23 -10.55
CA LYS A 150 -1.85 22.84 -9.52
C LYS A 150 -1.87 24.32 -9.87
N GLY A 151 -3.06 24.85 -10.10
CA GLY A 151 -3.26 26.27 -10.29
C GLY A 151 -2.53 27.01 -9.18
N GLY A 152 -1.31 27.38 -9.45
CA GLY A 152 -0.47 28.10 -8.52
C GLY A 152 -1.04 29.49 -8.43
N ARG A 153 -1.81 29.74 -7.40
CA ARG A 153 -1.84 31.07 -6.82
C ARG A 153 -0.52 31.26 -6.07
N PHE A 154 0.53 31.49 -6.82
CA PHE A 154 1.64 32.27 -6.33
C PHE A 154 1.37 33.68 -6.80
N GLY A 155 0.61 34.38 -6.00
CA GLY A 155 0.61 35.83 -6.04
C GLY A 155 1.77 36.33 -5.22
#